data_1787e725a77483232c8d9f81ac48a013
#
_entry.id   1787e725a77483232c8d9f81ac48a013
#
_cell.length_a   1.000
_cell.length_b   1.000
_cell.length_c   1.000
_cell.angle_alpha   90.00
_cell.angle_beta   90.00
_cell.angle_gamma   90.00
#
_symmetry.space_group_name_H-M   'P 1'
#
loop_
_entity.id
_entity.type
_entity.pdbx_description
1 polymer ?
#
loop_
_entity_poly.entity_id
_entity_poly.type
_entity_poly.pdbx_seq_one_letter_code
_entity_poly.pdbx_strand_id
1 'polypeptide(L)'
;MRHDGVTLGAAIVLAIALMAAAVRVQAARDRAYPSGGDEEATVYVTSPAAARRMSLAYSTLAADVYWIRSLQYYGGTKRRLESERPQLAPPPALAADPSAGYPLLYPLLDLTTSLDPLFNVAYRFGAIFLAEPYPGGPGRPDLAIALLEKGLRQRPDKWEYMLDIGFVHYWFTHDSRAAADSFEKASHVTGAPWWLQSLAATTLAQGGDRRSSRQMWVAIRQSAEIDWLKQEADRRLAQLLALDEIDRLQHVVDTVAERAGQRPTDWPSLIRVGVIPGVPLDPAGRPYEIASEGTVRLSRTSPLWPPPEEPQAVAARPPA
;
A
#
# COMPACT_ATOMS: atom_id res chain seq x y z
N MET A 1 38.87 -42.21 18.94
CA MET A 1 38.78 -40.72 18.94
C MET A 1 39.81 -39.96 18.06
N ARG A 2 40.93 -40.53 17.64
CA ARG A 2 41.90 -39.84 16.72
C ARG A 2 41.55 -39.98 15.22
N HIS A 3 40.83 -41.03 14.83
CA HIS A 3 40.44 -41.25 13.42
C HIS A 3 39.28 -40.36 12.97
N ASP A 4 38.36 -40.00 13.86
CA ASP A 4 37.16 -39.20 13.52
C ASP A 4 37.51 -37.74 13.15
N GLY A 5 38.57 -37.17 13.75
CA GLY A 5 39.02 -35.81 13.45
C GLY A 5 39.72 -35.69 12.09
N VAL A 6 40.40 -36.74 11.65
CA VAL A 6 41.09 -36.78 10.33
C VAL A 6 40.07 -36.95 9.20
N THR A 7 39.05 -37.79 9.41
CA THR A 7 37.97 -37.98 8.42
C THR A 7 37.11 -36.74 8.28
N LEU A 8 36.81 -36.04 9.38
CA LEU A 8 36.05 -34.75 9.35
C LEU A 8 36.86 -33.67 8.63
N GLY A 9 38.16 -33.54 8.92
CA GLY A 9 39.03 -32.58 8.25
C GLY A 9 39.15 -32.86 6.74
N ALA A 10 39.29 -34.12 6.34
CA ALA A 10 39.32 -34.52 4.93
C ALA A 10 37.96 -34.22 4.22
N ALA A 11 36.83 -34.45 4.88
CA ALA A 11 35.51 -34.15 4.33
C ALA A 11 35.30 -32.62 4.13
N ILE A 12 35.77 -31.81 5.06
CA ILE A 12 35.68 -30.33 4.95
C ILE A 12 36.58 -29.84 3.77
N VAL A 13 37.80 -30.34 3.66
CA VAL A 13 38.71 -29.98 2.55
C VAL A 13 38.10 -30.40 1.21
N LEU A 14 37.54 -31.59 1.13
CA LEU A 14 36.87 -32.08 -0.09
C LEU A 14 35.65 -31.21 -0.45
N ALA A 15 34.81 -30.81 0.53
CA ALA A 15 33.70 -29.94 0.30
C ALA A 15 34.12 -28.55 -0.21
N ILE A 16 35.18 -27.96 0.36
CA ILE A 16 35.73 -26.68 -0.10
C ILE A 16 36.29 -26.81 -1.53
N ALA A 17 37.00 -27.90 -1.82
CA ALA A 17 37.53 -28.16 -3.17
C ALA A 17 36.44 -28.34 -4.22
N LEU A 18 35.35 -29.07 -3.87
CA LEU A 18 34.17 -29.22 -4.74
C LEU A 18 33.45 -27.89 -4.97
N MET A 19 33.31 -27.07 -3.92
CA MET A 19 32.72 -25.75 -4.04
C MET A 19 33.56 -24.82 -4.94
N ALA A 20 34.87 -24.80 -4.76
CA ALA A 20 35.80 -24.05 -5.62
C ALA A 20 35.75 -24.54 -7.07
N ALA A 21 35.69 -25.85 -7.30
CA ALA A 21 35.51 -26.42 -8.63
C ALA A 21 34.17 -26.01 -9.26
N ALA A 22 33.08 -26.06 -8.51
CA ALA A 22 31.76 -25.62 -8.97
C ALA A 22 31.77 -24.14 -9.39
N VAL A 23 32.36 -23.26 -8.59
CA VAL A 23 32.51 -21.82 -8.91
C VAL A 23 33.34 -21.63 -10.20
N ARG A 24 34.42 -22.42 -10.38
CA ARG A 24 35.26 -22.38 -11.62
C ARG A 24 34.48 -22.85 -12.85
N VAL A 25 33.74 -23.93 -12.72
CA VAL A 25 32.86 -24.44 -13.80
C VAL A 25 31.76 -23.43 -14.14
N GLN A 26 31.12 -22.85 -13.13
CA GLN A 26 30.12 -21.78 -13.32
C GLN A 26 30.76 -20.60 -14.08
N ALA A 27 31.89 -20.09 -13.62
CA ALA A 27 32.56 -18.97 -14.27
C ALA A 27 33.04 -19.29 -15.71
N ALA A 28 33.39 -20.53 -16.00
CA ALA A 28 33.73 -20.97 -17.34
C ALA A 28 32.50 -21.06 -18.24
N ARG A 29 31.38 -21.55 -17.70
CA ARG A 29 30.09 -21.58 -18.38
C ARG A 29 29.63 -20.17 -18.73
N ASP A 30 29.64 -19.23 -17.75
CA ASP A 30 29.19 -17.86 -17.94
C ASP A 30 30.02 -17.09 -18.98
N ARG A 31 31.31 -17.47 -19.14
CA ARG A 31 32.17 -16.94 -20.23
C ARG A 31 31.87 -17.56 -21.59
N ALA A 32 31.57 -18.88 -21.61
CA ALA A 32 31.30 -19.61 -22.84
C ALA A 32 29.87 -19.32 -23.37
N TYR A 33 28.97 -19.06 -22.44
CA TYR A 33 27.55 -18.75 -22.70
C TYR A 33 27.20 -17.47 -21.93
N PRO A 34 27.69 -16.30 -22.41
CA PRO A 34 27.28 -15.05 -21.80
C PRO A 34 25.76 -14.96 -21.90
N SER A 35 25.11 -14.82 -20.76
CA SER A 35 23.67 -14.55 -20.71
C SER A 35 23.45 -13.22 -21.44
N GLY A 36 23.00 -13.30 -22.68
CA GLY A 36 22.64 -12.14 -23.46
C GLY A 36 21.47 -11.48 -22.72
N GLY A 37 21.66 -10.24 -22.22
CA GLY A 37 20.63 -9.51 -21.50
C GLY A 37 19.34 -9.32 -22.30
N ASP A 38 19.36 -9.64 -23.61
CA ASP A 38 18.20 -9.57 -24.49
C ASP A 38 17.34 -10.85 -24.51
N GLU A 39 17.90 -12.02 -24.14
CA GLU A 39 17.11 -13.27 -24.12
C GLU A 39 16.11 -13.31 -22.95
N GLU A 40 16.38 -12.64 -21.84
CA GLU A 40 15.44 -12.49 -20.72
C GLU A 40 14.25 -11.58 -21.09
N ALA A 41 14.39 -10.78 -22.12
CA ALA A 41 13.41 -9.79 -22.61
C ALA A 41 12.42 -10.36 -23.64
N THR A 42 12.34 -11.68 -23.85
CA THR A 42 11.47 -12.25 -24.88
C THR A 42 10.39 -13.13 -24.29
N VAL A 43 9.12 -12.79 -24.53
CA VAL A 43 7.98 -13.69 -24.28
C VAL A 43 7.78 -14.53 -25.54
N TYR A 44 8.22 -15.78 -25.51
CA TYR A 44 8.11 -16.70 -26.65
C TYR A 44 6.66 -17.06 -27.00
N VAL A 45 5.75 -17.02 -26.03
CA VAL A 45 4.32 -17.29 -26.20
C VAL A 45 3.52 -16.12 -25.65
N THR A 46 2.98 -15.31 -26.55
CA THR A 46 2.19 -14.12 -26.19
C THR A 46 0.72 -14.41 -25.95
N SER A 47 0.22 -15.57 -26.41
CA SER A 47 -1.19 -15.94 -26.28
C SER A 47 -1.40 -16.91 -25.10
N PRO A 48 -2.14 -16.52 -24.05
CA PRO A 48 -2.49 -17.42 -22.93
C PRO A 48 -3.23 -18.69 -23.38
N ALA A 49 -4.09 -18.57 -24.41
CA ALA A 49 -4.81 -19.71 -24.97
C ALA A 49 -3.87 -20.68 -25.71
N ALA A 50 -2.86 -20.18 -26.43
CA ALA A 50 -1.85 -21.01 -27.06
C ALA A 50 -0.98 -21.70 -25.99
N ALA A 51 -0.54 -20.98 -24.97
CA ALA A 51 0.24 -21.53 -23.86
C ALA A 51 -0.49 -22.67 -23.16
N ARG A 52 -1.80 -22.51 -22.86
CA ARG A 52 -2.61 -23.58 -22.26
C ARG A 52 -2.73 -24.81 -23.17
N ARG A 53 -2.90 -24.62 -24.47
CA ARG A 53 -2.97 -25.75 -25.42
C ARG A 53 -1.64 -26.48 -25.52
N MET A 54 -0.51 -25.76 -25.49
CA MET A 54 0.83 -26.35 -25.58
C MET A 54 1.24 -27.06 -24.29
N SER A 55 0.84 -26.56 -23.13
CA SER A 55 1.17 -27.16 -21.83
C SER A 55 0.32 -28.40 -21.48
N LEU A 56 -0.77 -28.63 -22.20
CA LEU A 56 -1.67 -29.79 -21.98
C LEU A 56 -2.02 -29.98 -20.49
N ALA A 57 -1.70 -31.13 -19.94
CA ALA A 57 -1.91 -31.47 -18.52
C ALA A 57 -0.92 -30.80 -17.54
N TYR A 58 0.13 -30.14 -18.06
CA TYR A 58 1.19 -29.51 -17.25
C TYR A 58 1.05 -27.99 -17.13
N SER A 59 -0.17 -27.46 -17.25
CA SER A 59 -0.40 -26.00 -17.21
C SER A 59 0.03 -25.37 -15.88
N THR A 60 -0.15 -26.04 -14.74
CA THR A 60 0.31 -25.56 -13.43
C THR A 60 1.83 -25.49 -13.35
N LEU A 61 2.54 -26.53 -13.83
CA LEU A 61 4.00 -26.50 -13.90
C LEU A 61 4.51 -25.40 -14.84
N ALA A 62 3.83 -25.19 -15.96
CA ALA A 62 4.15 -24.08 -16.85
C ALA A 62 3.91 -22.73 -16.16
N ALA A 63 2.85 -22.59 -15.35
CA ALA A 63 2.60 -21.40 -14.55
C ALA A 63 3.74 -21.11 -13.57
N ASP A 64 4.26 -22.15 -12.87
CA ASP A 64 5.41 -22.02 -11.98
C ASP A 64 6.65 -21.48 -12.71
N VAL A 65 6.93 -22.01 -13.90
CA VAL A 65 8.05 -21.55 -14.74
C VAL A 65 7.87 -20.08 -15.13
N TYR A 66 6.68 -19.69 -15.58
CA TYR A 66 6.41 -18.28 -15.94
C TYR A 66 6.40 -17.35 -14.72
N TRP A 67 5.99 -17.84 -13.56
CA TRP A 67 6.14 -17.08 -12.30
C TRP A 67 7.60 -16.83 -11.95
N ILE A 68 8.45 -17.85 -12.01
CA ILE A 68 9.89 -17.69 -11.80
C ILE A 68 10.49 -16.70 -12.80
N ARG A 69 10.10 -16.76 -14.07
CA ARG A 69 10.52 -15.79 -15.09
C ARG A 69 10.04 -14.37 -14.77
N SER A 70 8.81 -14.21 -14.26
CA SER A 70 8.29 -12.91 -13.82
C SER A 70 9.15 -12.31 -12.71
N LEU A 71 9.54 -13.13 -11.73
CA LEU A 71 10.41 -12.73 -10.61
C LEU A 71 11.84 -12.34 -11.09
N GLN A 72 12.42 -13.17 -11.97
CA GLN A 72 13.74 -12.92 -12.55
C GLN A 72 13.75 -11.65 -13.39
N TYR A 73 12.74 -11.48 -14.24
CA TYR A 73 12.57 -10.29 -15.06
C TYR A 73 12.40 -9.04 -14.21
N TYR A 74 11.48 -9.07 -13.22
CA TYR A 74 11.25 -7.94 -12.31
C TYR A 74 12.52 -7.58 -11.53
N GLY A 75 13.14 -8.55 -10.86
CA GLY A 75 14.34 -8.33 -10.04
C GLY A 75 15.58 -7.93 -10.86
N GLY A 76 15.75 -8.49 -12.06
CA GLY A 76 16.82 -8.13 -12.99
C GLY A 76 16.68 -6.71 -13.50
N THR A 77 15.46 -6.35 -13.96
CA THR A 77 15.14 -5.01 -14.46
C THR A 77 15.28 -3.96 -13.36
N LYS A 78 14.73 -4.23 -12.15
CA LYS A 78 14.83 -3.33 -11.00
C LYS A 78 16.29 -3.01 -10.67
N ARG A 79 17.13 -4.03 -10.51
CA ARG A 79 18.57 -3.85 -10.23
C ARG A 79 19.29 -3.05 -11.30
N ARG A 80 19.00 -3.31 -12.57
CA ARG A 80 19.57 -2.56 -13.69
C ARG A 80 19.21 -1.09 -13.62
N LEU A 81 17.91 -0.78 -13.50
CA LEU A 81 17.40 0.60 -13.44
C LEU A 81 17.87 1.35 -12.20
N GLU A 82 18.01 0.69 -11.06
CA GLU A 82 18.56 1.27 -9.83
C GLU A 82 20.08 1.57 -9.97
N SER A 83 20.83 0.72 -10.68
CA SER A 83 22.27 0.93 -10.92
C SER A 83 22.55 2.06 -11.92
N GLU A 84 21.67 2.29 -12.87
CA GLU A 84 21.77 3.36 -13.88
C GLU A 84 21.37 4.74 -13.31
N ARG A 85 20.64 4.79 -12.19
CA ARG A 85 20.06 5.99 -11.58
C ARG A 85 21.03 7.13 -11.21
N PRO A 86 22.31 6.90 -10.82
CA PRO A 86 23.21 8.01 -10.50
C PRO A 86 23.61 8.86 -11.69
N GLN A 87 23.34 8.45 -12.92
CA GLN A 87 23.95 9.03 -14.12
C GLN A 87 22.97 9.68 -15.11
N LEU A 88 21.67 9.45 -15.01
CA LEU A 88 20.71 9.95 -16.01
C LEU A 88 19.39 10.40 -15.40
N ALA A 89 18.95 11.62 -15.78
CA ALA A 89 17.53 11.96 -15.77
C ALA A 89 16.78 10.86 -16.58
N PRO A 90 15.57 10.44 -16.16
CA PRO A 90 14.83 9.41 -16.88
C PRO A 90 14.73 9.83 -18.35
N PRO A 91 14.98 8.91 -19.31
CA PRO A 91 14.82 9.20 -20.72
C PRO A 91 13.43 9.77 -20.97
N PRO A 92 13.25 10.72 -21.90
CA PRO A 92 11.96 11.35 -22.18
C PRO A 92 10.82 10.35 -22.43
N ALA A 93 11.12 9.19 -22.99
CA ALA A 93 10.15 8.10 -23.19
C ALA A 93 9.70 7.47 -21.86
N LEU A 94 10.57 7.34 -20.87
CA LEU A 94 10.24 6.81 -19.54
C LEU A 94 9.57 7.87 -18.65
N ALA A 95 9.82 9.16 -18.90
CA ALA A 95 9.08 10.24 -18.27
C ALA A 95 7.63 10.33 -18.78
N ALA A 96 7.40 9.93 -20.05
CA ALA A 96 6.08 9.89 -20.67
C ALA A 96 5.31 8.59 -20.31
N ASP A 97 5.99 7.45 -20.20
CA ASP A 97 5.41 6.17 -19.82
C ASP A 97 6.40 5.35 -18.97
N PRO A 98 6.29 5.42 -17.64
CA PRO A 98 7.13 4.63 -16.73
C PRO A 98 7.05 3.11 -16.95
N SER A 99 5.94 2.61 -17.51
CA SER A 99 5.77 1.19 -17.83
C SER A 99 6.71 0.70 -18.93
N ALA A 100 7.25 1.62 -19.75
CA ALA A 100 8.24 1.28 -20.78
C ALA A 100 9.52 0.67 -20.21
N GLY A 101 9.82 0.90 -18.91
CA GLY A 101 10.91 0.22 -18.20
C GLY A 101 10.67 -1.27 -17.91
N TYR A 102 9.37 -1.69 -17.89
CA TYR A 102 8.94 -3.05 -17.52
C TYR A 102 7.93 -3.64 -18.53
N PRO A 103 8.18 -3.62 -19.85
CA PRO A 103 7.16 -3.95 -20.86
C PRO A 103 6.65 -5.39 -20.78
N LEU A 104 7.42 -6.32 -20.21
CA LEU A 104 7.04 -7.73 -20.16
C LEU A 104 6.44 -8.16 -18.82
N LEU A 105 6.45 -7.31 -17.77
CA LEU A 105 6.01 -7.73 -16.45
C LEU A 105 4.54 -8.14 -16.44
N TYR A 106 3.65 -7.28 -16.93
CA TYR A 106 2.24 -7.60 -16.99
C TYR A 106 1.94 -8.80 -17.92
N PRO A 107 2.48 -8.89 -19.15
CA PRO A 107 2.32 -10.07 -20.00
C PRO A 107 2.74 -11.38 -19.35
N LEU A 108 3.86 -11.41 -18.62
CA LEU A 108 4.33 -12.59 -17.91
C LEU A 108 3.37 -12.99 -16.76
N LEU A 109 2.91 -12.02 -15.98
CA LEU A 109 1.95 -12.24 -14.89
C LEU A 109 0.57 -12.67 -15.43
N ASP A 110 0.11 -12.05 -16.52
CA ASP A 110 -1.14 -12.43 -17.18
C ASP A 110 -1.09 -13.87 -17.72
N LEU A 111 0.05 -14.24 -18.31
CA LEU A 111 0.27 -15.61 -18.78
C LEU A 111 0.32 -16.60 -17.62
N THR A 112 1.06 -16.31 -16.54
CA THR A 112 1.14 -17.13 -15.33
C THR A 112 -0.26 -17.42 -14.78
N THR A 113 -1.04 -16.37 -14.56
CA THR A 113 -2.39 -16.45 -14.00
C THR A 113 -3.45 -17.00 -14.96
N SER A 114 -3.13 -17.05 -16.26
CA SER A 114 -3.96 -17.72 -17.26
C SER A 114 -3.68 -19.22 -17.32
N LEU A 115 -2.43 -19.64 -17.10
CA LEU A 115 -2.03 -21.04 -17.03
C LEU A 115 -2.54 -21.70 -15.75
N ASP A 116 -2.43 -21.02 -14.62
CA ASP A 116 -3.03 -21.43 -13.34
C ASP A 116 -3.88 -20.29 -12.74
N PRO A 117 -5.20 -20.32 -12.96
CA PRO A 117 -6.12 -19.32 -12.40
C PRO A 117 -6.23 -19.33 -10.87
N LEU A 118 -5.69 -20.36 -10.19
CA LEU A 118 -5.70 -20.46 -8.73
C LEU A 118 -4.37 -20.03 -8.09
N PHE A 119 -3.41 -19.56 -8.87
CA PHE A 119 -2.08 -19.19 -8.41
C PHE A 119 -2.10 -17.90 -7.59
N ASN A 120 -2.57 -17.99 -6.35
CA ASN A 120 -2.77 -16.87 -5.44
C ASN A 120 -1.57 -15.92 -5.31
N VAL A 121 -0.35 -16.49 -5.22
CA VAL A 121 0.89 -15.73 -5.04
C VAL A 121 1.17 -14.82 -6.24
N ALA A 122 0.94 -15.30 -7.47
CA ALA A 122 1.16 -14.54 -8.68
C ALA A 122 0.21 -13.33 -8.79
N TYR A 123 -1.05 -13.47 -8.36
CA TYR A 123 -1.98 -12.34 -8.31
C TYR A 123 -1.53 -11.29 -7.31
N ARG A 124 -1.29 -11.68 -6.07
CA ARG A 124 -1.03 -10.75 -4.96
C ARG A 124 0.30 -10.03 -5.08
N PHE A 125 1.40 -10.78 -5.23
CA PHE A 125 2.73 -10.18 -5.39
C PHE A 125 2.89 -9.51 -6.76
N GLY A 126 2.31 -10.10 -7.83
CA GLY A 126 2.30 -9.49 -9.14
C GLY A 126 1.64 -8.10 -9.15
N ALA A 127 0.56 -7.92 -8.40
CA ALA A 127 -0.09 -6.62 -8.24
C ALA A 127 0.81 -5.61 -7.53
N ILE A 128 1.54 -6.01 -6.48
CA ILE A 128 2.50 -5.15 -5.80
C ILE A 128 3.62 -4.71 -6.77
N PHE A 129 4.19 -5.65 -7.53
CA PHE A 129 5.25 -5.34 -8.50
C PHE A 129 4.79 -4.37 -9.58
N LEU A 130 3.53 -4.51 -10.06
CA LEU A 130 2.95 -3.62 -11.05
C LEU A 130 2.65 -2.23 -10.53
N ALA A 131 2.21 -2.12 -9.27
CA ALA A 131 1.84 -0.85 -8.66
C ALA A 131 3.05 -0.06 -8.16
N GLU A 132 4.18 -0.73 -7.88
CA GLU A 132 5.38 -0.07 -7.32
C GLU A 132 5.87 1.03 -8.26
N PRO A 133 6.13 2.26 -7.74
CA PRO A 133 6.59 3.38 -8.55
C PRO A 133 7.94 3.11 -9.22
N TYR A 134 8.13 3.69 -10.40
CA TYR A 134 9.42 3.66 -11.10
C TYR A 134 10.53 4.30 -10.23
N PRO A 135 11.75 3.77 -10.19
CA PRO A 135 12.27 2.61 -10.96
C PRO A 135 12.06 1.25 -10.27
N GLY A 136 11.45 1.21 -9.09
CA GLY A 136 11.20 -0.03 -8.36
C GLY A 136 10.24 -0.96 -9.08
N GLY A 137 9.28 -0.40 -9.82
CA GLY A 137 8.31 -1.08 -10.65
C GLY A 137 7.83 -0.19 -11.79
N PRO A 138 6.84 -0.64 -12.58
CA PRO A 138 6.31 0.12 -13.71
C PRO A 138 5.40 1.30 -13.31
N GLY A 139 4.98 1.42 -12.03
CA GLY A 139 4.05 2.46 -11.59
C GLY A 139 2.67 2.35 -12.23
N ARG A 140 2.15 1.13 -12.42
CA ARG A 140 0.88 0.85 -13.10
C ARG A 140 -0.15 0.23 -12.14
N PRO A 141 -0.70 1.02 -11.20
CA PRO A 141 -1.76 0.56 -10.30
C PRO A 141 -3.01 0.09 -11.03
N ASP A 142 -3.31 0.62 -12.21
CA ASP A 142 -4.39 0.16 -13.08
C ASP A 142 -4.21 -1.30 -13.53
N LEU A 143 -2.99 -1.70 -13.90
CA LEU A 143 -2.67 -3.08 -14.26
C LEU A 143 -2.66 -4.01 -13.05
N ALA A 144 -2.25 -3.50 -11.89
CA ALA A 144 -2.31 -4.24 -10.62
C ALA A 144 -3.76 -4.60 -10.27
N ILE A 145 -4.66 -3.61 -10.33
CA ILE A 145 -6.09 -3.79 -10.09
C ILE A 145 -6.68 -4.77 -11.12
N ALA A 146 -6.39 -4.60 -12.40
CA ALA A 146 -6.87 -5.47 -13.46
C ALA A 146 -6.44 -6.94 -13.26
N LEU A 147 -5.21 -7.17 -12.77
CA LEU A 147 -4.71 -8.50 -12.43
C LEU A 147 -5.49 -9.12 -11.27
N LEU A 148 -5.71 -8.37 -10.18
CA LEU A 148 -6.48 -8.83 -9.01
C LEU A 148 -7.94 -9.08 -9.36
N GLU A 149 -8.56 -8.22 -10.17
CA GLU A 149 -9.93 -8.43 -10.67
C GLU A 149 -10.04 -9.66 -11.56
N LYS A 150 -9.00 -9.97 -12.35
CA LYS A 150 -8.92 -11.25 -13.07
C LYS A 150 -8.96 -12.42 -12.09
N GLY A 151 -8.26 -12.32 -10.97
CA GLY A 151 -8.30 -13.32 -9.89
C GLY A 151 -9.68 -13.43 -9.26
N LEU A 152 -10.35 -12.31 -8.98
CA LEU A 152 -11.71 -12.28 -8.42
C LEU A 152 -12.76 -12.88 -9.35
N ARG A 153 -12.61 -12.80 -10.67
CA ARG A 153 -13.51 -13.49 -11.61
C ARG A 153 -13.43 -15.02 -11.49
N GLN A 154 -12.28 -15.56 -11.07
CA GLN A 154 -12.09 -17.00 -10.82
C GLN A 154 -12.46 -17.38 -9.37
N ARG A 155 -12.18 -16.48 -8.43
CA ARG A 155 -12.33 -16.68 -7.00
C ARG A 155 -13.02 -15.47 -6.36
N PRO A 156 -14.35 -15.32 -6.54
CA PRO A 156 -15.09 -14.20 -5.93
C PRO A 156 -15.13 -14.25 -4.40
N ASP A 157 -14.81 -15.41 -3.83
CA ASP A 157 -14.67 -15.66 -2.40
C ASP A 157 -13.34 -15.20 -1.79
N LYS A 158 -12.40 -14.71 -2.63
CA LYS A 158 -11.07 -14.27 -2.19
C LYS A 158 -11.08 -12.83 -1.69
N TRP A 159 -11.45 -12.65 -0.41
CA TRP A 159 -11.41 -11.33 0.23
C TRP A 159 -10.01 -10.68 0.20
N GLU A 160 -8.93 -11.49 0.21
CA GLU A 160 -7.56 -11.00 0.15
C GLU A 160 -7.26 -10.23 -1.14
N TYR A 161 -7.88 -10.59 -2.27
CA TYR A 161 -7.70 -9.82 -3.51
C TYR A 161 -8.40 -8.46 -3.44
N MET A 162 -9.58 -8.39 -2.80
CA MET A 162 -10.27 -7.12 -2.56
C MET A 162 -9.47 -6.23 -1.60
N LEU A 163 -8.88 -6.84 -0.54
CA LEU A 163 -7.96 -6.15 0.37
C LEU A 163 -6.75 -5.58 -0.38
N ASP A 164 -6.12 -6.38 -1.26
CA ASP A 164 -4.96 -5.94 -2.03
C ASP A 164 -5.33 -4.81 -3.02
N ILE A 165 -6.53 -4.84 -3.65
CA ILE A 165 -7.06 -3.72 -4.45
C ILE A 165 -7.19 -2.46 -3.59
N GLY A 166 -7.75 -2.59 -2.38
CA GLY A 166 -7.83 -1.49 -1.43
C GLY A 166 -6.47 -0.89 -1.09
N PHE A 167 -5.45 -1.71 -0.87
CA PHE A 167 -4.09 -1.24 -0.64
C PHE A 167 -3.46 -0.59 -1.87
N VAL A 168 -3.75 -1.06 -3.08
CA VAL A 168 -3.31 -0.38 -4.31
C VAL A 168 -3.91 1.02 -4.38
N HIS A 169 -5.19 1.18 -4.08
CA HIS A 169 -5.83 2.50 -4.01
C HIS A 169 -5.24 3.37 -2.91
N TYR A 170 -5.01 2.83 -1.73
CA TYR A 170 -4.51 3.57 -0.59
C TYR A 170 -3.08 4.11 -0.79
N TRP A 171 -2.15 3.26 -1.23
CA TRP A 171 -0.73 3.62 -1.30
C TRP A 171 -0.29 4.21 -2.62
N PHE A 172 -0.90 3.81 -3.74
CA PHE A 172 -0.39 4.15 -5.07
C PHE A 172 -1.28 5.14 -5.83
N THR A 173 -2.59 5.10 -5.65
CA THR A 173 -3.48 6.10 -6.27
C THR A 173 -3.90 7.20 -5.30
N HIS A 174 -3.65 7.03 -3.99
CA HIS A 174 -4.08 7.93 -2.91
C HIS A 174 -5.59 8.20 -2.92
N ASP A 175 -6.38 7.23 -3.39
CA ASP A 175 -7.83 7.28 -3.40
C ASP A 175 -8.38 6.54 -2.17
N SER A 176 -8.50 7.26 -1.06
CA SER A 176 -9.01 6.73 0.20
C SER A 176 -10.44 6.21 0.09
N ARG A 177 -11.26 6.79 -0.81
CA ARG A 177 -12.64 6.34 -1.02
C ARG A 177 -12.68 4.98 -1.69
N ALA A 178 -11.98 4.82 -2.83
CA ALA A 178 -11.90 3.55 -3.53
C ALA A 178 -11.22 2.47 -2.67
N ALA A 179 -10.23 2.85 -1.86
CA ALA A 179 -9.60 1.95 -0.89
C ALA A 179 -10.61 1.44 0.14
N ALA A 180 -11.36 2.34 0.77
CA ALA A 180 -12.37 1.99 1.77
C ALA A 180 -13.49 1.12 1.19
N ASP A 181 -13.99 1.46 0.00
CA ASP A 181 -15.02 0.67 -0.70
C ASP A 181 -14.52 -0.76 -0.98
N SER A 182 -13.24 -0.92 -1.27
CA SER A 182 -12.62 -2.25 -1.50
C SER A 182 -12.49 -3.04 -0.19
N PHE A 183 -12.08 -2.40 0.91
CA PHE A 183 -12.00 -3.02 2.24
C PHE A 183 -13.38 -3.40 2.77
N GLU A 184 -14.37 -2.54 2.55
CA GLU A 184 -15.76 -2.83 2.92
C GLU A 184 -16.30 -4.05 2.17
N LYS A 185 -16.13 -4.10 0.84
CA LYS A 185 -16.50 -5.28 0.04
C LYS A 185 -15.82 -6.55 0.53
N ALA A 186 -14.52 -6.46 0.85
CA ALA A 186 -13.77 -7.59 1.41
C ALA A 186 -14.37 -8.08 2.74
N SER A 187 -14.84 -7.16 3.60
CA SER A 187 -15.39 -7.48 4.92
C SER A 187 -16.69 -8.29 4.87
N HIS A 188 -17.43 -8.20 3.77
CA HIS A 188 -18.68 -8.94 3.58
C HIS A 188 -18.49 -10.37 3.03
N VAL A 189 -17.27 -10.74 2.67
CA VAL A 189 -16.97 -12.10 2.21
C VAL A 189 -16.91 -13.06 3.40
N THR A 190 -17.51 -14.23 3.26
CA THR A 190 -17.49 -15.26 4.30
C THR A 190 -16.06 -15.66 4.68
N GLY A 191 -15.73 -15.63 5.96
CA GLY A 191 -14.38 -15.91 6.47
C GLY A 191 -13.44 -14.72 6.45
N ALA A 192 -13.89 -13.55 6.02
CA ALA A 192 -13.11 -12.32 6.09
C ALA A 192 -12.89 -11.88 7.55
N PRO A 193 -11.73 -11.33 7.89
CA PRO A 193 -11.45 -10.86 9.23
C PRO A 193 -12.32 -9.65 9.62
N TRP A 194 -12.78 -9.62 10.85
CA TRP A 194 -13.62 -8.53 11.42
C TRP A 194 -12.99 -7.13 11.32
N TRP A 195 -11.66 -7.05 11.36
CA TRP A 195 -10.95 -5.76 11.32
C TRP A 195 -11.03 -5.02 9.97
N LEU A 196 -11.49 -5.68 8.91
CA LEU A 196 -11.65 -5.03 7.58
C LEU A 196 -12.66 -3.88 7.60
N GLN A 197 -13.75 -4.00 8.35
CA GLN A 197 -14.71 -2.90 8.52
C GLN A 197 -14.07 -1.71 9.23
N SER A 198 -13.30 -1.98 10.29
CA SER A 198 -12.57 -0.94 11.02
C SER A 198 -11.51 -0.27 10.14
N LEU A 199 -10.85 -1.04 9.28
CA LEU A 199 -9.88 -0.51 8.31
C LEU A 199 -10.58 0.42 7.31
N ALA A 200 -11.71 0.01 6.74
CA ALA A 200 -12.49 0.83 5.81
C ALA A 200 -12.95 2.15 6.47
N ALA A 201 -13.52 2.08 7.66
CA ALA A 201 -13.97 3.26 8.40
C ALA A 201 -12.83 4.24 8.72
N THR A 202 -11.66 3.70 9.11
CA THR A 202 -10.47 4.51 9.39
C THR A 202 -9.93 5.18 8.12
N THR A 203 -9.90 4.43 7.01
CA THR A 203 -9.43 4.94 5.70
C THR A 203 -10.32 6.08 5.19
N LEU A 204 -11.64 6.00 5.39
CA LEU A 204 -12.56 7.11 5.06
C LEU A 204 -12.26 8.37 5.87
N ALA A 205 -12.00 8.22 7.18
CA ALA A 205 -11.61 9.36 8.01
C ALA A 205 -10.31 10.00 7.53
N GLN A 206 -9.30 9.17 7.24
CA GLN A 206 -8.02 9.64 6.69
C GLN A 206 -8.16 10.32 5.32
N GLY A 207 -9.16 9.94 4.53
CA GLY A 207 -9.51 10.59 3.27
C GLY A 207 -10.37 11.86 3.45
N GLY A 208 -10.71 12.27 4.69
CA GLY A 208 -11.56 13.42 4.98
C GLY A 208 -13.07 13.14 4.89
N ASP A 209 -13.48 11.92 4.53
CA ASP A 209 -14.89 11.54 4.51
C ASP A 209 -15.38 11.14 5.92
N ARG A 210 -15.42 12.12 6.82
CA ARG A 210 -15.87 11.95 8.22
C ARG A 210 -17.29 11.44 8.31
N ARG A 211 -18.15 11.81 7.35
CA ARG A 211 -19.56 11.40 7.34
C ARG A 211 -19.70 9.89 7.14
N SER A 212 -19.11 9.36 6.10
CA SER A 212 -19.15 7.92 5.81
C SER A 212 -18.42 7.12 6.88
N SER A 213 -17.25 7.59 7.33
CA SER A 213 -16.53 7.00 8.46
C SER A 213 -17.39 6.90 9.71
N ARG A 214 -18.13 7.97 10.08
CA ARG A 214 -19.04 7.99 11.23
C ARG A 214 -20.15 6.95 11.07
N GLN A 215 -20.76 6.84 9.89
CA GLN A 215 -21.80 5.84 9.63
C GLN A 215 -21.27 4.42 9.84
N MET A 216 -20.09 4.11 9.34
CA MET A 216 -19.46 2.81 9.53
C MET A 216 -19.11 2.52 10.99
N TRP A 217 -18.55 3.49 11.73
CA TRP A 217 -18.27 3.31 13.15
C TRP A 217 -19.52 3.11 13.99
N VAL A 218 -20.63 3.78 13.66
CA VAL A 218 -21.92 3.53 14.30
C VAL A 218 -22.40 2.11 14.02
N ALA A 219 -22.29 1.61 12.79
CA ALA A 219 -22.66 0.24 12.43
C ALA A 219 -21.77 -0.79 13.17
N ILE A 220 -20.46 -0.58 13.19
CA ILE A 220 -19.52 -1.43 13.94
C ILE A 220 -19.88 -1.48 15.42
N ARG A 221 -20.15 -0.33 16.04
CA ARG A 221 -20.55 -0.24 17.45
C ARG A 221 -21.83 -1.04 17.75
N GLN A 222 -22.80 -0.96 16.83
CA GLN A 222 -24.09 -1.67 17.00
C GLN A 222 -23.97 -3.18 16.82
N SER A 223 -23.11 -3.64 15.91
CA SER A 223 -22.91 -5.06 15.61
C SER A 223 -21.82 -5.73 16.44
N ALA A 224 -20.98 -4.96 17.13
CA ALA A 224 -19.88 -5.51 17.90
C ALA A 224 -20.36 -6.36 19.08
N GLU A 225 -19.90 -7.59 19.16
CA GLU A 225 -20.13 -8.50 20.30
C GLU A 225 -19.08 -8.34 21.41
N ILE A 226 -17.91 -7.77 21.09
CA ILE A 226 -16.74 -7.64 21.95
C ILE A 226 -16.66 -6.23 22.51
N ASP A 227 -16.60 -6.09 23.82
CA ASP A 227 -16.64 -4.77 24.50
C ASP A 227 -15.51 -3.82 24.10
N TRP A 228 -14.28 -4.33 23.91
CA TRP A 228 -13.19 -3.46 23.48
C TRP A 228 -13.45 -2.87 22.06
N LEU A 229 -14.13 -3.59 21.16
CA LEU A 229 -14.46 -3.07 19.82
C LEU A 229 -15.55 -1.99 19.91
N LYS A 230 -16.52 -2.12 20.86
CA LYS A 230 -17.48 -1.05 21.16
C LYS A 230 -16.78 0.20 21.66
N GLN A 231 -15.83 0.02 22.62
CA GLN A 231 -15.04 1.12 23.17
C GLN A 231 -14.18 1.81 22.11
N GLU A 232 -13.56 1.03 21.21
CA GLU A 232 -12.79 1.61 20.10
C GLU A 232 -13.72 2.37 19.14
N ALA A 233 -14.89 1.84 18.81
CA ALA A 233 -15.87 2.55 17.98
C ALA A 233 -16.34 3.86 18.66
N ASP A 234 -16.63 3.85 19.96
CA ASP A 234 -16.97 5.05 20.72
C ASP A 234 -15.83 6.09 20.70
N ARG A 235 -14.59 5.63 20.86
CA ARG A 235 -13.40 6.49 20.77
C ARG A 235 -13.24 7.11 19.39
N ARG A 236 -13.44 6.34 18.31
CA ARG A 236 -13.36 6.84 16.93
C ARG A 236 -14.49 7.85 16.62
N LEU A 237 -15.71 7.58 17.09
CA LEU A 237 -16.81 8.53 16.96
C LEU A 237 -16.52 9.83 17.70
N ALA A 238 -15.95 9.77 18.89
CA ALA A 238 -15.51 10.94 19.64
C ALA A 238 -14.39 11.72 18.94
N GLN A 239 -13.42 11.02 18.31
CA GLN A 239 -12.38 11.66 17.51
C GLN A 239 -12.95 12.42 16.31
N LEU A 240 -13.92 11.82 15.58
CA LEU A 240 -14.58 12.48 14.45
C LEU A 240 -15.38 13.72 14.89
N LEU A 241 -16.04 13.66 16.06
CA LEU A 241 -16.72 14.82 16.64
C LEU A 241 -15.72 15.92 17.02
N ALA A 242 -14.57 15.53 17.61
CA ALA A 242 -13.53 16.48 17.97
C ALA A 242 -12.94 17.20 16.75
N LEU A 243 -12.80 16.51 15.61
CA LEU A 243 -12.35 17.13 14.35
C LEU A 243 -13.36 18.16 13.83
N ASP A 244 -14.66 17.84 13.88
CA ASP A 244 -15.71 18.81 13.49
C ASP A 244 -15.70 20.05 14.41
N GLU A 245 -15.45 19.86 15.71
CA GLU A 245 -15.32 20.97 16.65
C GLU A 245 -14.05 21.80 16.43
N ILE A 246 -12.92 21.16 16.11
CA ILE A 246 -11.69 21.85 15.76
C ILE A 246 -11.92 22.77 14.55
N ASP A 247 -12.59 22.30 13.50
CA ASP A 247 -12.89 23.13 12.32
C ASP A 247 -13.78 24.32 12.69
N ARG A 248 -14.80 24.11 13.52
CA ARG A 248 -15.67 25.18 14.00
C ARG A 248 -14.89 26.22 14.83
N LEU A 249 -14.05 25.74 15.76
CA LEU A 249 -13.23 26.62 16.61
C LEU A 249 -12.16 27.36 15.79
N GLN A 250 -11.56 26.69 14.80
CA GLN A 250 -10.60 27.30 13.90
C GLN A 250 -11.24 28.46 13.12
N HIS A 251 -12.46 28.26 12.60
CA HIS A 251 -13.21 29.32 11.93
C HIS A 251 -13.47 30.54 12.86
N VAL A 252 -13.73 30.30 14.15
CA VAL A 252 -13.87 31.37 15.13
C VAL A 252 -12.55 32.13 15.32
N VAL A 253 -11.44 31.41 15.50
CA VAL A 253 -10.10 32.00 15.64
C VAL A 253 -9.73 32.84 14.42
N ASP A 254 -9.97 32.31 13.21
CA ASP A 254 -9.66 33.01 11.96
C ASP A 254 -10.52 34.25 11.76
N THR A 255 -11.82 34.19 12.08
CA THR A 255 -12.72 35.35 12.02
C THR A 255 -12.30 36.46 12.98
N VAL A 256 -11.83 36.13 14.18
CA VAL A 256 -11.31 37.12 15.13
C VAL A 256 -9.99 37.70 14.64
N ALA A 257 -9.11 36.86 14.09
CA ALA A 257 -7.84 37.32 13.53
C ALA A 257 -8.03 38.34 12.39
N GLU A 258 -8.98 38.09 11.49
CA GLU A 258 -9.33 39.01 10.40
C GLU A 258 -9.85 40.37 10.92
N ARG A 259 -10.68 40.35 11.96
CA ARG A 259 -11.25 41.60 12.55
C ARG A 259 -10.26 42.40 13.40
N ALA A 260 -9.42 41.69 14.16
CA ALA A 260 -8.49 42.29 15.11
C ALA A 260 -7.10 42.60 14.51
N GLY A 261 -6.80 42.08 13.30
CA GLY A 261 -5.49 42.18 12.68
C GLY A 261 -4.39 41.35 13.38
N GLN A 262 -4.74 40.57 14.39
CA GLN A 262 -3.82 39.74 15.16
C GLN A 262 -4.50 38.42 15.50
N ARG A 263 -3.77 37.29 15.34
CA ARG A 263 -4.27 35.96 15.67
C ARG A 263 -4.30 35.75 17.20
N PRO A 264 -5.42 35.26 17.75
CA PRO A 264 -5.49 34.83 19.13
C PRO A 264 -4.58 33.62 19.36
N THR A 265 -3.85 33.60 20.48
CA THR A 265 -2.95 32.50 20.87
C THR A 265 -3.45 31.75 22.09
N ASP A 266 -4.55 32.23 22.72
CA ASP A 266 -5.14 31.59 23.89
C ASP A 266 -6.67 31.79 23.95
N TRP A 267 -7.34 30.90 24.67
CA TRP A 267 -8.79 30.95 24.91
C TRP A 267 -9.23 32.13 25.78
N PRO A 268 -8.48 32.52 26.84
CA PRO A 268 -8.82 33.68 27.66
C PRO A 268 -8.99 34.98 26.87
N SER A 269 -8.20 35.21 25.82
CA SER A 269 -8.36 36.40 24.97
C SER A 269 -9.71 36.41 24.23
N LEU A 270 -10.14 35.25 23.72
CA LEU A 270 -11.43 35.09 23.03
C LEU A 270 -12.63 35.19 23.96
N ILE A 271 -12.50 34.70 25.22
CA ILE A 271 -13.52 34.83 26.27
C ILE A 271 -13.68 36.30 26.65
N ARG A 272 -12.57 37.05 26.82
CA ARG A 272 -12.58 38.46 27.22
C ARG A 272 -13.30 39.36 26.21
N VAL A 273 -13.18 39.04 24.92
CA VAL A 273 -13.89 39.78 23.86
C VAL A 273 -15.31 39.24 23.61
N GLY A 274 -15.78 38.29 24.42
CA GLY A 274 -17.14 37.76 24.37
C GLY A 274 -17.47 36.87 23.17
N VAL A 275 -16.48 36.36 22.47
CA VAL A 275 -16.67 35.52 21.27
C VAL A 275 -17.04 34.09 21.64
N ILE A 276 -16.50 33.58 22.76
CA ILE A 276 -16.83 32.27 23.32
C ILE A 276 -17.16 32.37 24.81
N PRO A 277 -18.06 31.52 25.33
CA PRO A 277 -18.47 31.61 26.73
C PRO A 277 -17.50 31.03 27.72
N GLY A 278 -16.58 30.20 27.29
CA GLY A 278 -15.60 29.50 28.14
C GLY A 278 -14.58 28.73 27.32
N VAL A 279 -13.64 28.09 28.02
CA VAL A 279 -12.61 27.24 27.37
C VAL A 279 -13.30 26.02 26.76
N PRO A 280 -13.15 25.81 25.43
CA PRO A 280 -13.76 24.66 24.76
C PRO A 280 -13.11 23.35 25.23
N LEU A 281 -13.97 22.33 25.49
CA LEU A 281 -13.54 21.00 25.89
C LEU A 281 -13.83 19.99 24.78
N ASP A 282 -12.93 19.06 24.59
CA ASP A 282 -13.13 17.94 23.70
C ASP A 282 -14.17 16.93 24.25
N PRO A 283 -14.66 15.96 23.47
CA PRO A 283 -15.61 14.95 23.92
C PRO A 283 -15.14 14.10 25.10
N ALA A 284 -13.84 14.07 25.41
CA ALA A 284 -13.26 13.42 26.58
C ALA A 284 -13.09 14.37 27.77
N GLY A 285 -13.56 15.64 27.68
CA GLY A 285 -13.50 16.64 28.74
C GLY A 285 -12.14 17.32 28.90
N ARG A 286 -11.25 17.27 27.90
CA ARG A 286 -9.97 17.97 27.91
C ARG A 286 -10.03 19.25 27.09
N PRO A 287 -9.36 20.35 27.54
CA PRO A 287 -9.31 21.59 26.76
C PRO A 287 -8.64 21.39 25.42
N TYR A 288 -9.21 21.98 24.38
CA TYR A 288 -8.49 22.18 23.12
C TYR A 288 -7.35 23.18 23.32
N GLU A 289 -6.33 23.09 22.48
CA GLU A 289 -5.18 23.99 22.50
C GLU A 289 -5.19 24.90 21.26
N ILE A 290 -4.77 26.16 21.43
CA ILE A 290 -4.39 27.02 20.32
C ILE A 290 -2.87 27.01 20.25
N ALA A 291 -2.29 26.53 19.17
CA ALA A 291 -0.87 26.58 18.94
C ALA A 291 -0.37 28.01 18.68
N SER A 292 0.93 28.25 18.77
CA SER A 292 1.54 29.57 18.58
C SER A 292 1.22 30.21 17.23
N GLU A 293 1.02 29.41 16.20
CA GLU A 293 0.60 29.82 14.87
C GLU A 293 -0.91 30.10 14.74
N GLY A 294 -1.68 29.90 15.82
CA GLY A 294 -3.12 30.11 15.87
C GLY A 294 -3.95 28.93 15.36
N THR A 295 -3.34 27.75 15.28
CA THR A 295 -4.04 26.52 14.88
C THR A 295 -4.69 25.86 16.08
N VAL A 296 -5.97 25.52 15.98
CA VAL A 296 -6.72 24.77 17.01
C VAL A 296 -6.42 23.28 16.86
N ARG A 297 -6.17 22.61 17.99
CA ARG A 297 -5.86 21.19 17.98
C ARG A 297 -6.31 20.50 19.28
N LEU A 298 -6.40 19.16 19.23
CA LEU A 298 -6.53 18.34 20.43
C LEU A 298 -5.28 18.48 21.31
N SER A 299 -5.49 18.51 22.63
CA SER A 299 -4.39 18.40 23.58
C SER A 299 -3.74 17.01 23.47
N ARG A 300 -2.41 16.97 23.55
CA ARG A 300 -1.67 15.69 23.61
C ARG A 300 -2.01 14.86 24.87
N THR A 301 -2.60 15.49 25.88
CA THR A 301 -3.07 14.82 27.10
C THR A 301 -4.47 14.25 26.98
N SER A 302 -5.17 14.50 25.86
CA SER A 302 -6.49 13.94 25.61
C SER A 302 -6.42 12.43 25.35
N PRO A 303 -7.36 11.63 25.88
CA PRO A 303 -7.52 10.22 25.51
C PRO A 303 -7.83 10.01 24.02
N LEU A 304 -8.26 11.08 23.33
CA LEU A 304 -8.57 11.06 21.88
C LEU A 304 -7.34 11.28 21.02
N TRP A 305 -6.17 11.61 21.59
CA TRP A 305 -4.93 11.76 20.86
C TRP A 305 -4.31 10.40 20.46
N PRO A 306 -3.71 10.26 19.26
CA PRO A 306 -3.78 11.19 18.13
C PRO A 306 -5.12 11.10 17.40
N PRO A 307 -5.63 12.21 16.81
CA PRO A 307 -6.77 12.17 15.91
C PRO A 307 -6.38 11.49 14.59
N PRO A 308 -7.35 11.06 13.76
CA PRO A 308 -7.09 10.64 12.39
C PRO A 308 -6.36 11.75 11.63
N GLU A 309 -5.32 11.38 10.86
CA GLU A 309 -4.67 12.29 9.94
C GLU A 309 -5.56 12.47 8.70
N GLU A 310 -5.94 13.69 8.41
CA GLU A 310 -6.70 14.04 7.22
C GLU A 310 -5.80 14.71 6.18
N PRO A 311 -6.15 14.64 4.88
CA PRO A 311 -5.42 15.41 3.88
C PRO A 311 -5.49 16.88 4.25
N GLN A 312 -4.35 17.54 4.34
CA GLN A 312 -4.32 18.99 4.53
C GLN A 312 -5.10 19.63 3.37
N ALA A 313 -6.14 20.39 3.70
CA ALA A 313 -6.82 21.19 2.70
C ALA A 313 -5.74 22.02 2.00
N VAL A 314 -5.49 21.72 0.72
CA VAL A 314 -4.59 22.53 -0.11
C VAL A 314 -5.18 23.93 -0.07
N ALA A 315 -4.56 24.82 0.72
CA ALA A 315 -4.96 26.21 0.81
C ALA A 315 -5.11 26.69 -0.63
N ALA A 316 -6.33 27.04 -1.01
CA ALA A 316 -6.64 27.49 -2.35
C ALA A 316 -5.70 28.64 -2.66
N ARG A 317 -4.72 28.38 -3.56
CA ARG A 317 -3.81 29.41 -4.05
C ARG A 317 -4.68 30.48 -4.69
N PRO A 318 -4.67 31.73 -4.24
CA PRO A 318 -5.48 32.76 -4.89
C PRO A 318 -5.12 32.79 -6.37
N PRO A 319 -6.10 32.95 -7.27
CA PRO A 319 -5.81 33.09 -8.69
C PRO A 319 -4.92 34.29 -8.92
N ALA A 320 -3.85 34.09 -9.71
CA ALA A 320 -2.88 35.10 -10.08
C ALA A 320 -3.49 36.14 -11.04
#